data_ca5656ba17112bf31485009765c43998
#
_entry.id   ca5656ba17112bf31485009765c43998
#
_cell.length_a   1.000
_cell.length_b   1.000
_cell.length_c   1.000
_cell.angle_alpha   90.00
_cell.angle_beta   90.00
_cell.angle_gamma   90.00
#
_symmetry.space_group_name_H-M   'P 1'
#
loop_
_entity.id
_entity.type
_entity.pdbx_description
1 polymer ?
#
loop_
_entity_poly.entity_id
_entity_poly.type
_entity_poly.pdbx_seq_one_letter_code
_entity_poly.pdbx_strand_id
1 'polypeptide(L)'
;YGKSLEFVHIKGSFTEESRPLVEFLEQWVGRYEKAYLQTSGYSYLYRAALPKARTIVLDGWGLDGFLDAMGNRVFYVQLDGTESRWHVTDAALERRLQLTGTEGGAELSLENVFGYACERDQVYFKDGLIYRVSNEGLGEVTEFLDCMKKLPNRTAFLQEEDLPAFFRQLMPILKEHFQCEIKGVGEKQTELSPVKFQFYLDMPQEKLVSCRAIACYGEREYSV
;
A
#
# COMPACT_ATOMS: atom_id res chain seq x y z
N TYR A 1 -6.49 -38.23 3.17
CA TYR A 1 -6.38 -38.42 4.60
C TYR A 1 -7.66 -39.06 5.17
N GLY A 2 -7.60 -40.35 5.49
CA GLY A 2 -8.61 -41.02 6.28
C GLY A 2 -8.48 -40.60 7.76
N LYS A 3 -9.52 -40.81 8.56
CA LYS A 3 -9.51 -40.54 10.00
C LYS A 3 -8.43 -41.33 10.77
N SER A 4 -7.85 -42.33 10.15
CA SER A 4 -6.87 -43.28 10.71
C SER A 4 -5.45 -43.12 10.15
N LEU A 5 -5.16 -42.18 9.26
CA LEU A 5 -3.83 -41.99 8.71
C LEU A 5 -3.14 -40.80 9.39
N GLU A 6 -2.03 -41.11 10.02
CA GLU A 6 -1.14 -40.17 10.64
C GLU A 6 0.16 -40.12 9.84
N PHE A 7 0.53 -38.94 9.34
CA PHE A 7 1.79 -38.73 8.65
C PHE A 7 2.81 -38.18 9.63
N VAL A 8 3.83 -38.97 9.89
CA VAL A 8 5.00 -38.54 10.67
C VAL A 8 6.11 -38.28 9.65
N HIS A 9 6.58 -37.04 9.55
CA HIS A 9 7.73 -36.76 8.71
C HIS A 9 9.04 -37.05 9.44
N ILE A 10 10.01 -37.54 8.68
CA ILE A 10 11.38 -37.73 9.16
C ILE A 10 12.22 -36.60 8.54
N LYS A 11 12.90 -35.80 9.37
CA LYS A 11 13.68 -34.64 8.89
C LYS A 11 14.64 -34.93 7.73
N GLY A 12 15.23 -36.14 7.69
CA GLY A 12 16.09 -36.56 6.61
C GLY A 12 15.41 -36.98 5.30
N SER A 13 14.08 -36.99 5.25
CA SER A 13 13.33 -37.38 4.04
C SER A 13 13.04 -36.23 3.08
N PHE A 14 13.32 -34.99 3.51
CA PHE A 14 13.12 -33.82 2.66
C PHE A 14 14.40 -33.48 1.86
N THR A 15 14.21 -32.99 0.65
CA THR A 15 15.32 -32.48 -0.16
C THR A 15 15.90 -31.21 0.45
N GLU A 16 17.15 -30.91 0.16
CA GLU A 16 17.81 -29.65 0.57
C GLU A 16 16.98 -28.43 0.16
N GLU A 17 16.39 -28.46 -1.01
CA GLU A 17 15.54 -27.38 -1.50
C GLU A 17 14.28 -27.18 -0.66
N SER A 18 13.68 -28.26 -0.13
CA SER A 18 12.45 -28.19 0.67
C SER A 18 12.71 -27.83 2.13
N ARG A 19 13.95 -27.92 2.60
CA ARG A 19 14.32 -27.70 4.00
C ARG A 19 13.89 -26.34 4.54
N PRO A 20 14.11 -25.20 3.85
CA PRO A 20 13.69 -23.90 4.37
C PRO A 20 12.18 -23.80 4.63
N LEU A 21 11.38 -24.39 3.75
CA LEU A 21 9.92 -24.40 3.91
C LEU A 21 9.49 -25.30 5.10
N VAL A 22 10.12 -26.46 5.26
CA VAL A 22 9.82 -27.35 6.38
C VAL A 22 10.20 -26.70 7.71
N GLU A 23 11.36 -26.08 7.79
CA GLU A 23 11.82 -25.35 8.99
C GLU A 23 10.90 -24.18 9.33
N PHE A 24 10.47 -23.41 8.33
CA PHE A 24 9.49 -22.36 8.49
C PHE A 24 8.17 -22.89 9.07
N LEU A 25 7.62 -23.96 8.47
CA LEU A 25 6.37 -24.57 8.92
C LEU A 25 6.47 -25.12 10.36
N GLU A 26 7.56 -25.79 10.70
CA GLU A 26 7.80 -26.31 12.06
C GLU A 26 7.84 -25.16 13.08
N GLN A 27 8.55 -24.09 12.77
CA GLN A 27 8.66 -22.92 13.65
C GLN A 27 7.30 -22.21 13.80
N TRP A 28 6.56 -22.04 12.71
CA TRP A 28 5.28 -21.35 12.71
C TRP A 28 4.22 -22.14 13.46
N VAL A 29 4.12 -23.44 13.22
CA VAL A 29 3.21 -24.34 13.96
C VAL A 29 3.56 -24.34 15.45
N GLY A 30 4.83 -24.41 15.80
CA GLY A 30 5.28 -24.34 17.20
C GLY A 30 4.91 -23.03 17.90
N ARG A 31 4.93 -21.88 17.20
CA ARG A 31 4.45 -20.60 17.75
C ARG A 31 2.94 -20.63 17.97
N TYR A 32 2.19 -21.14 17.01
CA TYR A 32 0.73 -21.24 17.10
C TYR A 32 0.30 -22.15 18.25
N GLU A 33 0.94 -23.29 18.41
CA GLU A 33 0.68 -24.21 19.53
C GLU A 33 0.97 -23.56 20.89
N LYS A 34 2.09 -22.84 21.02
CA LYS A 34 2.43 -22.11 22.24
C LYS A 34 1.39 -21.03 22.56
N ALA A 35 1.01 -20.21 21.59
CA ALA A 35 0.01 -19.18 21.77
C ALA A 35 -1.35 -19.76 22.18
N TYR A 36 -1.77 -20.84 21.56
CA TYR A 36 -3.00 -21.55 21.90
C TYR A 36 -2.98 -22.09 23.33
N LEU A 37 -1.87 -22.71 23.75
CA LEU A 37 -1.71 -23.24 25.11
C LEU A 37 -1.71 -22.13 26.17
N GLN A 38 -1.17 -20.96 25.86
CA GLN A 38 -1.17 -19.81 26.77
C GLN A 38 -2.56 -19.19 26.95
N THR A 39 -3.35 -19.12 25.89
CA THR A 39 -4.68 -18.49 25.92
C THR A 39 -5.76 -19.39 26.50
N SER A 40 -5.62 -20.71 26.41
CA SER A 40 -6.65 -21.67 26.83
C SER A 40 -6.65 -21.98 28.34
N GLY A 41 -5.67 -21.53 29.11
CA GLY A 41 -5.63 -21.64 30.59
C GLY A 41 -5.66 -23.04 31.20
N TYR A 42 -5.80 -24.09 30.37
CA TYR A 42 -5.90 -25.49 30.77
C TYR A 42 -4.99 -26.39 29.93
N SER A 43 -3.80 -26.63 30.43
CA SER A 43 -2.70 -27.14 29.59
C SER A 43 -2.70 -28.64 29.29
N TYR A 44 -3.43 -29.49 30.01
CA TYR A 44 -3.25 -30.94 29.86
C TYR A 44 -4.38 -31.71 29.18
N LEU A 45 -5.60 -31.24 29.26
CA LEU A 45 -6.77 -31.97 28.72
C LEU A 45 -7.06 -31.68 27.24
N TYR A 46 -6.51 -30.61 26.70
CA TYR A 46 -6.80 -30.14 25.34
C TYR A 46 -5.75 -30.41 24.27
N ARG A 47 -4.62 -31.04 24.61
CA ARG A 47 -3.63 -31.45 23.59
C ARG A 47 -4.20 -32.40 22.54
N ALA A 48 -5.25 -33.15 22.90
CA ALA A 48 -5.94 -34.02 21.96
C ALA A 48 -6.96 -33.28 21.06
N ALA A 49 -7.29 -32.03 21.41
CA ALA A 49 -8.28 -31.21 20.73
C ALA A 49 -7.68 -30.03 19.94
N LEU A 50 -6.36 -29.90 19.88
CA LEU A 50 -5.75 -29.01 18.88
C LEU A 50 -6.31 -29.41 17.53
N PRO A 51 -7.04 -28.52 16.84
CA PRO A 51 -7.47 -28.83 15.49
C PRO A 51 -6.19 -29.22 14.76
N LYS A 52 -6.16 -30.43 14.19
CA LYS A 52 -5.10 -30.82 13.24
C LYS A 52 -5.20 -29.83 12.09
N ALA A 53 -4.54 -28.69 12.27
CA ALA A 53 -4.73 -27.53 11.43
C ALA A 53 -4.17 -27.87 10.05
N ARG A 54 -5.07 -28.11 9.12
CA ARG A 54 -4.72 -28.21 7.69
C ARG A 54 -4.47 -26.83 7.09
N THR A 55 -4.79 -25.79 7.85
CA THR A 55 -4.70 -24.40 7.44
C THR A 55 -3.92 -23.63 8.49
N ILE A 56 -2.93 -22.89 8.05
CA ILE A 56 -2.13 -21.99 8.87
C ILE A 56 -2.51 -20.57 8.44
N VAL A 57 -2.85 -19.72 9.41
CA VAL A 57 -3.05 -18.29 9.17
C VAL A 57 -1.71 -17.60 9.36
N LEU A 58 -1.25 -16.88 8.35
CA LEU A 58 -0.04 -16.09 8.37
C LEU A 58 -0.41 -14.62 8.61
N ASP A 59 0.20 -14.01 9.60
CA ASP A 59 0.25 -12.55 9.75
C ASP A 59 1.35 -11.97 8.85
N GLY A 60 1.58 -10.65 8.93
CA GLY A 60 2.61 -10.01 8.11
C GLY A 60 4.01 -10.60 8.28
N TRP A 61 4.40 -10.99 9.51
CA TRP A 61 5.65 -11.67 9.79
C TRP A 61 5.70 -13.06 9.18
N GLY A 62 4.61 -13.79 9.32
CA GLY A 62 4.48 -15.13 8.78
C GLY A 62 4.51 -15.15 7.27
N LEU A 63 3.88 -14.19 6.62
CA LEU A 63 3.90 -14.09 5.17
C LEU A 63 5.31 -13.77 4.65
N ASP A 64 6.04 -12.85 5.27
CA ASP A 64 7.44 -12.58 4.93
C ASP A 64 8.31 -13.84 5.03
N GLY A 65 8.22 -14.54 6.16
CA GLY A 65 8.98 -15.76 6.37
C GLY A 65 8.59 -16.90 5.42
N PHE A 66 7.30 -17.01 5.09
CA PHE A 66 6.82 -17.98 4.11
C PHE A 66 7.36 -17.69 2.72
N LEU A 67 7.32 -16.45 2.27
CA LEU A 67 7.83 -16.06 0.95
C LEU A 67 9.36 -16.24 0.86
N ASP A 68 10.10 -15.95 1.94
CA ASP A 68 11.53 -16.24 2.01
C ASP A 68 11.80 -17.75 1.87
N ALA A 69 11.05 -18.57 2.61
CA ALA A 69 11.19 -20.02 2.57
C ALA A 69 10.78 -20.61 1.21
N MET A 70 9.82 -20.00 0.54
CA MET A 70 9.41 -20.42 -0.81
C MET A 70 10.47 -20.06 -1.86
N GLY A 71 11.13 -18.92 -1.74
CA GLY A 71 12.07 -18.44 -2.77
C GLY A 71 11.39 -18.39 -4.15
N ASN A 72 12.07 -18.88 -5.17
CA ASN A 72 11.57 -18.86 -6.56
C ASN A 72 10.66 -20.06 -6.90
N ARG A 73 10.15 -20.80 -5.92
CA ARG A 73 9.28 -21.94 -6.18
C ARG A 73 7.90 -21.50 -6.59
N VAL A 74 7.29 -22.33 -7.44
CA VAL A 74 5.89 -22.17 -7.82
C VAL A 74 5.00 -22.77 -6.75
N PHE A 75 3.94 -22.07 -6.40
CA PHE A 75 2.88 -22.55 -5.51
C PHE A 75 1.51 -22.10 -6.00
N TYR A 76 0.48 -22.64 -5.40
CA TYR A 76 -0.90 -22.32 -5.76
C TYR A 76 -1.46 -21.30 -4.78
N VAL A 77 -2.06 -20.25 -5.31
CA VAL A 77 -2.78 -19.22 -4.56
C VAL A 77 -4.23 -19.23 -5.00
N GLN A 78 -5.13 -19.20 -4.04
CA GLN A 78 -6.55 -19.03 -4.28
C GLN A 78 -6.93 -17.58 -3.98
N LEU A 79 -7.27 -16.82 -5.03
CA LEU A 79 -7.76 -15.47 -4.94
C LEU A 79 -9.20 -15.44 -5.49
N ASP A 80 -10.12 -14.86 -4.72
CA ASP A 80 -11.52 -14.74 -5.11
C ASP A 80 -12.16 -16.05 -5.62
N GLY A 81 -11.79 -17.17 -4.98
CA GLY A 81 -12.27 -18.51 -5.32
C GLY A 81 -11.58 -19.18 -6.51
N THR A 82 -10.67 -18.47 -7.19
CA THR A 82 -9.92 -19.01 -8.32
C THR A 82 -8.52 -19.42 -7.88
N GLU A 83 -8.17 -20.70 -8.12
CA GLU A 83 -6.83 -21.21 -7.87
C GLU A 83 -5.94 -20.98 -9.10
N SER A 84 -4.75 -20.43 -8.87
CA SER A 84 -3.77 -20.17 -9.91
C SER A 84 -2.35 -20.41 -9.43
N ARG A 85 -1.42 -20.60 -10.36
CA ARG A 85 0.00 -20.83 -10.08
C ARG A 85 0.71 -19.49 -9.94
N TRP A 86 1.50 -19.36 -8.89
CA TRP A 86 2.21 -18.13 -8.55
C TRP A 86 3.65 -18.43 -8.16
N HIS A 87 4.54 -17.47 -8.36
CA HIS A 87 5.90 -17.50 -7.83
C HIS A 87 6.38 -16.10 -7.45
N VAL A 88 7.30 -16.02 -6.53
CA VAL A 88 7.94 -14.76 -6.13
C VAL A 88 8.90 -14.34 -7.25
N THR A 89 8.90 -13.06 -7.59
CA THR A 89 9.79 -12.49 -8.60
C THR A 89 10.68 -11.39 -8.02
N ASP A 90 11.90 -11.30 -8.52
CA ASP A 90 12.83 -10.21 -8.22
C ASP A 90 12.64 -9.00 -9.15
N ALA A 91 11.72 -9.11 -10.12
CA ALA A 91 11.41 -8.00 -11.03
C ALA A 91 10.77 -6.83 -10.27
N ALA A 92 11.10 -5.62 -10.68
CA ALA A 92 10.46 -4.43 -10.13
C ALA A 92 8.97 -4.39 -10.50
N LEU A 93 8.13 -4.09 -9.52
CA LEU A 93 6.70 -3.89 -9.77
C LEU A 93 6.48 -2.57 -10.50
N GLU A 94 6.01 -2.65 -11.75
CA GLU A 94 5.54 -1.47 -12.46
C GLU A 94 4.20 -1.00 -11.88
N ARG A 95 4.20 0.20 -11.32
CA ARG A 95 3.02 0.85 -10.78
C ARG A 95 2.66 2.05 -11.66
N ARG A 96 1.42 2.08 -12.12
CA ARG A 96 0.94 3.16 -12.99
C ARG A 96 0.00 4.08 -12.23
N LEU A 97 0.24 5.37 -12.38
CA LEU A 97 -0.62 6.45 -11.92
C LEU A 97 -1.10 7.22 -13.14
N GLN A 98 -2.41 7.37 -13.27
CA GLN A 98 -3.02 8.11 -14.34
C GLN A 98 -3.72 9.34 -13.79
N LEU A 99 -3.41 10.51 -14.36
CA LEU A 99 -4.08 11.76 -14.11
C LEU A 99 -4.81 12.20 -15.37
N THR A 100 -6.14 12.26 -15.31
CA THR A 100 -6.99 12.63 -16.46
C THR A 100 -7.74 13.91 -16.16
N GLY A 101 -7.54 14.95 -16.97
CA GLY A 101 -8.28 16.20 -16.87
C GLY A 101 -9.76 15.99 -17.15
N THR A 102 -10.60 16.60 -16.33
CA THR A 102 -12.06 16.58 -16.42
C THR A 102 -12.61 18.00 -16.24
N GLU A 103 -13.91 18.17 -16.39
CA GLU A 103 -14.54 19.46 -16.10
C GLU A 103 -14.41 19.81 -14.61
N GLY A 104 -13.77 20.93 -14.31
CA GLY A 104 -13.57 21.43 -12.95
C GLY A 104 -12.37 20.82 -12.20
N GLY A 105 -11.51 20.02 -12.87
CA GLY A 105 -10.33 19.47 -12.20
C GLY A 105 -9.68 18.30 -12.94
N ALA A 106 -9.22 17.32 -12.18
CA ALA A 106 -8.63 16.11 -12.73
C ALA A 106 -8.93 14.88 -11.85
N GLU A 107 -9.08 13.75 -12.50
CA GLU A 107 -9.24 12.45 -11.87
C GLU A 107 -7.88 11.75 -11.79
N LEU A 108 -7.48 11.39 -10.57
CA LEU A 108 -6.27 10.67 -10.27
C LEU A 108 -6.61 9.23 -9.96
N SER A 109 -6.10 8.28 -10.72
CA SER A 109 -6.32 6.86 -10.52
C SER A 109 -5.01 6.09 -10.43
N LEU A 110 -5.05 5.01 -9.65
CA LEU A 110 -3.95 4.07 -9.51
C LEU A 110 -4.36 2.70 -10.05
N GLU A 111 -3.58 2.15 -10.95
CA GLU A 111 -3.74 0.78 -11.40
C GLU A 111 -3.07 -0.20 -10.43
N ASN A 112 -3.79 -1.28 -10.07
CA ASN A 112 -3.27 -2.50 -9.45
C ASN A 112 -2.44 -2.35 -8.17
N VAL A 113 -2.83 -1.49 -7.23
CA VAL A 113 -2.01 -1.20 -6.05
C VAL A 113 -2.57 -1.80 -4.76
N PHE A 114 -3.01 -3.06 -4.75
CA PHE A 114 -3.24 -3.77 -3.49
C PHE A 114 -1.99 -4.51 -3.07
N GLY A 115 -1.22 -3.89 -2.17
CA GLY A 115 -0.20 -4.60 -1.42
C GLY A 115 -0.79 -5.10 -0.10
N TYR A 116 -0.46 -6.33 0.25
CA TYR A 116 -0.63 -6.82 1.61
C TYR A 116 0.55 -6.31 2.43
N ALA A 117 0.27 -5.57 3.49
CA ALA A 117 1.32 -5.09 4.39
C ALA A 117 1.93 -6.28 5.14
N CYS A 118 3.22 -6.47 4.96
CA CYS A 118 4.06 -7.36 5.74
C CYS A 118 4.99 -6.52 6.63
N GLU A 119 5.81 -7.17 7.44
CA GLU A 119 6.70 -6.45 8.35
C GLU A 119 7.77 -5.66 7.59
N ARG A 120 8.44 -6.31 6.65
CA ARG A 120 9.54 -5.72 5.86
C ARG A 120 9.09 -5.15 4.54
N ASP A 121 8.08 -5.77 3.93
CA ASP A 121 7.68 -5.52 2.55
C ASP A 121 6.18 -5.30 2.45
N GLN A 122 5.77 -4.72 1.32
CA GLN A 122 4.40 -4.87 0.80
C GLN A 122 4.41 -5.91 -0.32
N VAL A 123 3.47 -6.83 -0.26
CA VAL A 123 3.37 -7.96 -1.20
C VAL A 123 2.23 -7.71 -2.19
N TYR A 124 2.54 -7.74 -3.46
CA TYR A 124 1.60 -7.50 -4.56
C TYR A 124 1.44 -8.75 -5.42
N PHE A 125 0.21 -9.07 -5.76
CA PHE A 125 -0.16 -10.19 -6.62
C PHE A 125 -0.61 -9.66 -7.98
N LYS A 126 0.14 -10.00 -9.04
CA LYS A 126 -0.17 -9.58 -10.41
C LYS A 126 0.29 -10.63 -11.42
N ASP A 127 -0.60 -11.07 -12.30
CA ASP A 127 -0.31 -11.93 -13.44
C ASP A 127 0.48 -13.22 -13.11
N GLY A 128 0.16 -13.86 -11.98
CA GLY A 128 0.85 -15.07 -11.51
C GLY A 128 2.21 -14.79 -10.84
N LEU A 129 2.57 -13.54 -10.67
CA LEU A 129 3.78 -13.09 -10.01
C LEU A 129 3.49 -12.45 -8.67
N ILE A 130 4.36 -12.70 -7.70
CA ILE A 130 4.35 -12.07 -6.39
C ILE A 130 5.54 -11.13 -6.32
N TYR A 131 5.24 -9.85 -6.24
CA TYR A 131 6.22 -8.78 -6.09
C TYR A 131 6.37 -8.41 -4.63
N ARG A 132 7.60 -8.24 -4.18
CA ARG A 132 7.92 -7.73 -2.85
C ARG A 132 8.52 -6.34 -2.99
N VAL A 133 7.90 -5.37 -2.36
CA VAL A 133 8.35 -3.98 -2.38
C VAL A 133 8.69 -3.57 -0.95
N SER A 134 9.95 -3.24 -0.71
CA SER A 134 10.42 -2.83 0.61
C SER A 134 9.62 -1.64 1.14
N ASN A 135 9.22 -1.71 2.41
CA ASN A 135 8.57 -0.60 3.10
C ASN A 135 9.49 0.64 3.19
N GLU A 136 10.80 0.45 3.32
CA GLU A 136 11.77 1.56 3.32
C GLU A 136 11.75 2.33 2.01
N GLY A 137 11.65 1.61 0.88
CA GLY A 137 11.54 2.21 -0.45
C GLY A 137 10.21 2.92 -0.73
N LEU A 138 9.21 2.77 0.13
CA LEU A 138 7.89 3.38 -0.01
C LEU A 138 7.65 4.58 0.93
N GLY A 139 8.58 4.89 1.85
CA GLY A 139 8.37 5.78 2.98
C GLY A 139 7.52 7.03 2.68
N GLU A 140 7.91 7.81 1.68
CA GLU A 140 7.23 9.06 1.33
C GLU A 140 5.86 8.88 0.67
N VAL A 141 5.62 7.74 0.01
CA VAL A 141 4.35 7.48 -0.69
C VAL A 141 3.41 6.55 0.07
N THR A 142 3.80 6.05 1.24
CA THR A 142 2.98 5.12 2.03
C THR A 142 1.63 5.73 2.40
N GLU A 143 1.62 6.96 2.92
CA GLU A 143 0.38 7.64 3.29
C GLU A 143 -0.53 7.90 2.08
N PHE A 144 0.06 8.29 0.96
CA PHE A 144 -0.66 8.46 -0.29
C PHE A 144 -1.32 7.15 -0.74
N LEU A 145 -0.58 6.04 -0.73
CA LEU A 145 -1.09 4.72 -1.08
C LEU A 145 -2.23 4.30 -0.15
N ASP A 146 -2.10 4.54 1.15
CA ASP A 146 -3.12 4.20 2.14
C ASP A 146 -4.38 5.06 2.01
N CYS A 147 -4.25 6.31 1.61
CA CYS A 147 -5.38 7.15 1.24
C CYS A 147 -6.08 6.60 -0.01
N MET A 148 -5.33 6.31 -1.07
CA MET A 148 -5.88 5.79 -2.34
C MET A 148 -6.58 4.44 -2.17
N LYS A 149 -6.07 3.54 -1.31
CA LYS A 149 -6.71 2.25 -1.00
C LYS A 149 -8.11 2.40 -0.39
N LYS A 150 -8.38 3.49 0.33
CA LYS A 150 -9.67 3.76 0.99
C LYS A 150 -10.71 4.37 0.06
N LEU A 151 -10.29 4.88 -1.09
CA LEU A 151 -11.19 5.53 -2.05
C LEU A 151 -11.94 4.52 -2.92
N PRO A 152 -13.20 4.79 -3.28
CA PRO A 152 -13.94 4.01 -4.26
C PRO A 152 -13.15 3.94 -5.58
N ASN A 153 -13.06 2.76 -6.17
CA ASN A 153 -12.31 2.50 -7.41
C ASN A 153 -10.85 3.01 -7.40
N ARG A 154 -10.32 3.39 -6.23
CA ARG A 154 -8.97 3.97 -6.06
C ARG A 154 -8.76 5.21 -6.93
N THR A 155 -9.78 6.01 -6.99
CA THR A 155 -9.80 7.23 -7.76
C THR A 155 -10.04 8.41 -6.83
N ALA A 156 -9.21 9.44 -6.96
CA ALA A 156 -9.37 10.72 -6.27
C ALA A 156 -9.70 11.80 -7.29
N PHE A 157 -10.57 12.72 -6.91
CA PHE A 157 -10.81 13.92 -7.70
C PHE A 157 -10.02 15.08 -7.11
N LEU A 158 -9.21 15.72 -7.94
CA LEU A 158 -8.47 16.94 -7.61
C LEU A 158 -9.20 18.12 -8.24
N GLN A 159 -9.58 19.10 -7.43
CA GLN A 159 -10.18 20.31 -7.92
C GLN A 159 -9.17 21.13 -8.71
N GLU A 160 -9.63 21.96 -9.65
CA GLU A 160 -8.74 22.76 -10.51
C GLU A 160 -7.81 23.65 -9.69
N GLU A 161 -8.28 24.17 -8.56
CA GLU A 161 -7.49 25.02 -7.65
C GLU A 161 -6.38 24.26 -6.90
N ASP A 162 -6.50 22.93 -6.75
CA ASP A 162 -5.52 22.09 -6.06
C ASP A 162 -4.42 21.56 -7.00
N LEU A 163 -4.67 21.56 -8.31
CA LEU A 163 -3.75 21.03 -9.31
C LEU A 163 -2.35 21.67 -9.26
N PRO A 164 -2.19 23.00 -9.16
CA PRO A 164 -0.86 23.59 -9.08
C PRO A 164 -0.07 23.13 -7.85
N ALA A 165 -0.72 23.00 -6.69
CA ALA A 165 -0.09 22.49 -5.47
C ALA A 165 0.30 21.02 -5.63
N PHE A 166 -0.58 20.20 -6.18
CA PHE A 166 -0.34 18.80 -6.48
C PHE A 166 0.87 18.61 -7.40
N PHE A 167 0.94 19.35 -8.52
CA PHE A 167 2.05 19.25 -9.46
C PHE A 167 3.39 19.71 -8.86
N ARG A 168 3.36 20.68 -7.97
CA ARG A 168 4.58 21.22 -7.35
C ARG A 168 5.09 20.36 -6.20
N GLN A 169 4.21 19.82 -5.38
CA GLN A 169 4.58 19.17 -4.13
C GLN A 169 4.57 17.63 -4.21
N LEU A 170 3.50 17.06 -4.76
CA LEU A 170 3.31 15.63 -4.72
C LEU A 170 3.75 14.91 -6.01
N MET A 171 3.49 15.49 -7.17
CA MET A 171 3.83 14.87 -8.44
C MET A 171 5.32 14.53 -8.61
N PRO A 172 6.31 15.37 -8.17
CA PRO A 172 7.72 14.99 -8.23
C PRO A 172 8.01 13.70 -7.47
N ILE A 173 7.50 13.58 -6.25
CA ILE A 173 7.64 12.38 -5.40
C ILE A 173 6.98 11.17 -6.08
N LEU A 174 5.76 11.34 -6.59
CA LEU A 174 5.05 10.26 -7.27
C LEU A 174 5.78 9.76 -8.52
N LYS A 175 6.45 10.62 -9.28
CA LYS A 175 7.22 10.24 -10.46
C LYS A 175 8.44 9.37 -10.15
N GLU A 176 8.97 9.41 -8.94
CA GLU A 176 10.07 8.56 -8.51
C GLU A 176 9.60 7.12 -8.27
N HIS A 177 8.32 6.94 -7.91
CA HIS A 177 7.76 5.66 -7.50
C HIS A 177 6.75 5.06 -8.49
N PHE A 178 6.24 5.87 -9.43
CA PHE A 178 5.19 5.48 -10.37
C PHE A 178 5.50 5.91 -11.78
N GLN A 179 5.06 5.11 -12.73
CA GLN A 179 4.92 5.54 -14.11
C GLN A 179 3.69 6.45 -14.21
N CYS A 180 3.92 7.76 -14.35
CA CYS A 180 2.86 8.75 -14.36
C CYS A 180 2.41 9.03 -15.79
N GLU A 181 1.13 8.81 -16.09
CA GLU A 181 0.49 9.19 -17.34
C GLU A 181 -0.45 10.38 -17.10
N ILE A 182 -0.25 11.47 -17.84
CA ILE A 182 -1.04 12.70 -17.68
C ILE A 182 -1.78 12.96 -18.99
N LYS A 183 -3.10 13.05 -18.92
CA LYS A 183 -3.98 13.30 -20.08
C LYS A 183 -4.92 14.47 -19.82
N GLY A 184 -5.01 15.38 -20.77
CA GLY A 184 -6.04 16.45 -20.74
C GLY A 184 -5.90 17.50 -19.64
N VAL A 185 -4.75 17.55 -18.94
CA VAL A 185 -4.43 18.62 -17.98
C VAL A 185 -3.61 19.67 -18.69
N GLY A 186 -4.16 20.89 -18.82
CA GLY A 186 -3.48 21.99 -19.52
C GLY A 186 -2.35 22.61 -18.72
N GLU A 187 -1.37 23.22 -19.42
CA GLU A 187 -0.25 23.91 -18.77
C GLU A 187 -0.70 24.97 -17.77
N LYS A 188 -1.79 25.70 -18.06
CA LYS A 188 -2.36 26.72 -17.16
C LYS A 188 -2.85 26.16 -15.83
N GLN A 189 -3.22 24.89 -15.80
CA GLN A 189 -3.69 24.21 -14.58
C GLN A 189 -2.54 23.73 -13.69
N THR A 190 -1.32 23.75 -14.21
CA THR A 190 -0.10 23.33 -13.49
C THR A 190 0.69 24.48 -12.89
N GLU A 191 0.40 25.73 -13.32
CA GLU A 191 1.10 26.92 -12.85
C GLU A 191 0.34 27.59 -11.71
N LEU A 192 1.07 27.87 -10.61
CA LEU A 192 0.57 28.72 -9.53
C LEU A 192 0.56 30.17 -10.00
N SER A 193 -0.59 30.79 -10.08
CA SER A 193 -0.67 32.22 -10.22
C SER A 193 -0.03 32.90 -9.01
N PRO A 194 0.91 33.83 -9.19
CA PRO A 194 1.52 34.50 -8.05
C PRO A 194 0.46 35.29 -7.28
N VAL A 195 0.47 35.12 -5.97
CA VAL A 195 -0.39 35.94 -5.10
C VAL A 195 0.11 37.37 -5.12
N LYS A 196 -0.75 38.30 -5.53
CA LYS A 196 -0.46 39.73 -5.46
C LYS A 196 -1.20 40.34 -4.27
N PHE A 197 -0.49 41.08 -3.46
CA PHE A 197 -1.10 41.82 -2.37
C PHE A 197 -1.32 43.25 -2.78
N GLN A 198 -2.55 43.74 -2.54
CA GLN A 198 -2.91 45.14 -2.67
C GLN A 198 -3.18 45.71 -1.29
N PHE A 199 -2.56 46.83 -0.98
CA PHE A 199 -2.73 47.51 0.29
C PHE A 199 -3.44 48.84 0.06
N TYR A 200 -4.55 49.03 0.71
CA TYR A 200 -5.31 50.27 0.71
C TYR A 200 -5.11 50.96 2.03
N LEU A 201 -4.57 52.18 1.97
CA LEU A 201 -4.37 53.03 3.13
C LEU A 201 -5.41 54.13 3.09
N ASP A 202 -6.09 54.35 4.18
CA ASP A 202 -7.07 55.42 4.38
C ASP A 202 -6.79 56.18 5.68
N MET A 203 -7.04 57.47 5.69
CA MET A 203 -6.88 58.31 6.86
C MET A 203 -8.26 58.87 7.29
N PRO A 204 -9.06 58.06 7.98
CA PRO A 204 -10.41 58.46 8.39
C PRO A 204 -10.44 59.58 9.40
N GLN A 205 -9.35 59.82 10.12
CA GLN A 205 -9.19 60.93 11.06
C GLN A 205 -7.71 61.39 11.09
N GLU A 206 -7.50 62.62 11.57
CA GLU A 206 -6.15 63.12 11.80
C GLU A 206 -5.38 62.19 12.77
N LYS A 207 -4.23 61.70 12.35
CA LYS A 207 -3.35 60.75 13.07
C LYS A 207 -3.84 59.27 13.15
N LEU A 208 -4.93 58.90 12.47
CA LEU A 208 -5.36 57.50 12.36
C LEU A 208 -5.26 57.06 10.94
N VAL A 209 -4.43 56.02 10.72
CA VAL A 209 -4.30 55.34 9.41
C VAL A 209 -4.91 53.95 9.52
N SER A 210 -5.86 53.65 8.66
CA SER A 210 -6.39 52.31 8.49
C SER A 210 -5.71 51.64 7.28
N CYS A 211 -5.39 50.38 7.38
CA CYS A 211 -4.83 49.60 6.31
C CYS A 211 -5.73 48.39 6.05
N ARG A 212 -6.13 48.20 4.81
CA ARG A 212 -6.83 47.00 4.37
C ARG A 212 -5.94 46.29 3.34
N ALA A 213 -5.67 45.02 3.57
CA ALA A 213 -4.95 44.16 2.64
C ALA A 213 -5.93 43.29 1.87
N ILE A 214 -5.71 43.14 0.56
CA ILE A 214 -6.42 42.21 -0.30
C ILE A 214 -5.38 41.33 -0.97
N ALA A 215 -5.53 40.00 -0.83
CA ALA A 215 -4.75 39.03 -1.57
C ALA A 215 -5.47 38.67 -2.87
N CYS A 216 -4.85 38.92 -4.01
CA CYS A 216 -5.38 38.58 -5.33
C CYS A 216 -4.68 37.33 -5.85
N TYR A 217 -5.45 36.27 -6.10
CA TYR A 217 -5.00 35.03 -6.69
C TYR A 217 -5.73 34.81 -8.03
N GLY A 218 -5.02 35.05 -9.14
CA GLY A 218 -5.67 35.13 -10.45
C GLY A 218 -6.70 36.25 -10.48
N GLU A 219 -7.95 35.94 -10.78
CA GLU A 219 -9.09 36.86 -10.78
C GLU A 219 -9.86 36.93 -9.44
N ARG A 220 -9.46 36.14 -8.46
CA ARG A 220 -10.13 36.08 -7.14
C ARG A 220 -9.45 37.01 -6.14
N GLU A 221 -10.26 37.72 -5.35
CA GLU A 221 -9.82 38.61 -4.31
C GLU A 221 -10.22 38.09 -2.93
N TYR A 222 -9.29 38.10 -2.00
CA TYR A 222 -9.49 37.68 -0.62
C TYR A 222 -9.12 38.82 0.33
N SER A 223 -10.05 39.21 1.21
CA SER A 223 -9.76 40.17 2.27
C SER A 223 -8.93 39.46 3.33
N VAL A 224 -7.79 40.03 3.71
CA VAL A 224 -6.87 39.52 4.72
C VAL A 224 -7.01 40.31 6.01
#